data_42e314c1ec76846035b7e3deff516874
#
_entry.id   42e314c1ec76846035b7e3deff516874
#
_cell.length_a   1.000
_cell.length_b   1.000
_cell.length_c   1.000
_cell.angle_alpha   90.00
_cell.angle_beta   90.00
_cell.angle_gamma   90.00
#
_symmetry.space_group_name_H-M   'P 1'
#
loop_
_entity.id
_entity.type
_entity.pdbx_description
1 polymer ?
#
loop_
_entity_poly.entity_id
_entity_poly.type
_entity_poly.pdbx_seq_one_letter_code
_entity_poly.pdbx_strand_id
1 'polypeptide(L)'
;MLLAATLSGLPSTLHALVTERSLIAAVRYVRDTTRAVGTLIPPGRPGFGRGLAVHLAVSMLCGEALAWTLPRGHSLPWGASAGLAIGVLNVGVIGRWFPAIRGLPFGPQLADNVMFGIVFAVALDQQDRHDPGSPDSLP
;
A
#
# COMPACT_ATOMS: atom_id res chain seq x y z
N MET A 1 0.57 -8.45 7.65
CA MET A 1 1.50 -7.63 6.85
C MET A 1 1.57 -8.07 5.39
N LEU A 2 2.04 -9.27 5.06
CA LEU A 2 2.17 -9.74 3.66
C LEU A 2 0.84 -9.70 2.90
N LEU A 3 -0.27 -10.10 3.52
CA LEU A 3 -1.60 -10.02 2.91
C LEU A 3 -1.98 -8.57 2.53
N ALA A 4 -1.76 -7.61 3.43
CA ALA A 4 -2.07 -6.22 3.14
C ALA A 4 -1.21 -5.68 1.98
N ALA A 5 0.08 -5.97 1.97
CA ALA A 5 0.98 -5.58 0.89
C ALA A 5 0.62 -6.23 -0.47
N THR A 6 0.12 -7.46 -0.46
CA THR A 6 -0.27 -8.17 -1.68
C THR A 6 -1.63 -7.70 -2.20
N LEU A 7 -2.62 -7.54 -1.31
CA LEU A 7 -3.98 -7.15 -1.67
C LEU A 7 -4.09 -5.66 -1.99
N SER A 8 -3.17 -4.83 -1.52
CA SER A 8 -3.17 -3.40 -1.80
C SER A 8 -3.07 -3.07 -3.30
N GLY A 9 -2.46 -3.91 -4.10
CA GLY A 9 -2.36 -3.73 -5.56
C GLY A 9 -3.60 -4.15 -6.37
N LEU A 10 -4.65 -4.65 -5.73
CA LEU A 10 -5.87 -5.06 -6.42
C LEU A 10 -6.60 -3.91 -7.13
N PRO A 11 -6.80 -2.71 -6.51
CA PRO A 11 -7.48 -1.61 -7.16
C PRO A 11 -6.79 -1.17 -8.46
N SER A 12 -5.47 -1.00 -8.46
CA SER A 12 -4.72 -0.62 -9.66
C SER A 12 -4.75 -1.72 -10.72
N THR A 13 -4.70 -2.99 -10.32
CA THR A 13 -4.79 -4.13 -11.23
C THR A 13 -6.18 -4.19 -11.87
N LEU A 14 -7.25 -4.02 -11.09
CA LEU A 14 -8.63 -3.98 -11.59
C LEU A 14 -8.84 -2.78 -12.51
N HIS A 15 -8.32 -1.60 -12.13
CA HIS A 15 -8.36 -0.42 -12.99
C HIS A 15 -7.71 -0.69 -14.35
N ALA A 16 -6.51 -1.27 -14.35
CA ALA A 16 -5.81 -1.63 -15.58
C ALA A 16 -6.59 -2.64 -16.42
N LEU A 17 -7.20 -3.66 -15.81
CA LEU A 17 -8.04 -4.64 -16.51
C LEU A 17 -9.26 -4.00 -17.17
N VAL A 18 -9.94 -3.09 -16.48
CA VAL A 18 -11.15 -2.41 -16.99
C VAL A 18 -10.78 -1.41 -18.09
N THR A 19 -9.70 -0.64 -17.89
CA THR A 19 -9.30 0.43 -18.82
C THR A 19 -8.67 -0.15 -20.08
N GLU A 20 -7.76 -1.09 -19.94
CA GLU A 20 -7.00 -1.68 -21.06
C GLU A 20 -7.74 -2.85 -21.72
N ARG A 21 -8.74 -3.42 -21.06
CA ARG A 21 -9.51 -4.58 -21.51
C ARG A 21 -8.63 -5.78 -21.91
N SER A 22 -7.41 -5.87 -21.37
CA SER A 22 -6.41 -6.87 -21.68
C SER A 22 -5.60 -7.29 -20.46
N LEU A 23 -5.54 -8.59 -20.21
CA LEU A 23 -4.74 -9.15 -19.11
C LEU A 23 -3.24 -8.83 -19.28
N ILE A 24 -2.75 -8.85 -20.51
CA ILE A 24 -1.34 -8.55 -20.81
C ILE A 24 -1.02 -7.10 -20.46
N ALA A 25 -1.93 -6.17 -20.77
CA ALA A 25 -1.74 -4.76 -20.46
C ALA A 25 -1.79 -4.52 -18.93
N ALA A 26 -2.68 -5.20 -18.21
CA ALA A 26 -2.73 -5.13 -16.75
C ALA A 26 -1.44 -5.64 -16.09
N VAL A 27 -0.91 -6.79 -16.54
CA VAL A 27 0.37 -7.32 -16.05
C VAL A 27 1.52 -6.36 -16.37
N ARG A 28 1.53 -5.76 -17.56
CA ARG A 28 2.53 -4.75 -17.92
C ARG A 28 2.44 -3.54 -17.01
N TYR A 29 1.24 -3.03 -16.76
CA TYR A 29 0.99 -1.92 -15.84
C TYR A 29 1.56 -2.19 -14.44
N VAL A 30 1.22 -3.33 -13.83
CA VAL A 30 1.74 -3.73 -12.50
C VAL A 30 3.26 -3.81 -12.50
N ARG A 31 3.84 -4.42 -13.55
CA ARG A 31 5.29 -4.52 -13.70
C ARG A 31 5.95 -3.15 -13.79
N ASP A 32 5.41 -2.25 -14.60
CA ASP A 32 6.00 -0.94 -14.85
C ASP A 32 5.83 -0.02 -13.63
N THR A 33 4.71 -0.09 -12.92
CA THR A 33 4.51 0.56 -11.62
C THR A 33 5.54 0.06 -10.59
N THR A 34 5.70 -1.25 -10.45
CA THR A 34 6.70 -1.84 -9.54
C THR A 34 8.12 -1.38 -9.89
N ARG A 35 8.47 -1.33 -11.19
CA ARG A 35 9.80 -0.84 -11.64
C ARG A 35 10.01 0.63 -11.31
N ALA A 36 8.97 1.46 -11.42
CA ALA A 36 9.04 2.88 -11.07
C ALA A 36 9.38 3.07 -9.58
N VAL A 37 8.79 2.28 -8.69
CA VAL A 37 9.10 2.29 -7.25
C VAL A 37 10.58 1.97 -6.98
N GLY A 38 11.22 1.16 -7.81
CA GLY A 38 12.65 0.85 -7.72
C GLY A 38 13.57 2.06 -7.85
N THR A 39 13.09 3.18 -8.40
CA THR A 39 13.86 4.44 -8.51
C THR A 39 14.09 5.13 -7.17
N LEU A 40 13.34 4.76 -6.12
CA LEU A 40 13.52 5.30 -4.77
C LEU A 40 14.85 4.90 -4.13
N ILE A 41 15.48 3.82 -4.61
CA ILE A 41 16.82 3.42 -4.15
C ILE A 41 17.91 4.05 -5.02
N PRO A 42 18.90 4.77 -4.46
CA PRO A 42 20.05 5.24 -5.23
C PRO A 42 20.76 4.09 -5.99
N PRO A 43 21.25 4.29 -7.19
CA PRO A 43 21.33 5.53 -7.99
C PRO A 43 20.07 5.90 -8.81
N GLY A 44 18.87 5.57 -8.38
CA GLY A 44 17.62 5.98 -9.04
C GLY A 44 17.26 5.19 -10.30
N ARG A 45 17.78 3.97 -10.48
CA ARG A 45 17.51 3.14 -11.67
C ARG A 45 16.23 2.32 -11.49
N PRO A 46 15.33 2.28 -12.50
CA PRO A 46 14.16 1.42 -12.44
C PRO A 46 14.56 -0.05 -12.48
N GLY A 47 13.84 -0.88 -11.72
CA GLY A 47 14.08 -2.33 -11.71
C GLY A 47 13.00 -3.05 -10.92
N PHE A 48 12.51 -4.17 -11.45
CA PHE A 48 11.41 -4.92 -10.84
C PHE A 48 11.77 -5.44 -9.43
N GLY A 49 12.90 -6.13 -9.28
CA GLY A 49 13.34 -6.65 -7.98
C GLY A 49 13.62 -5.55 -6.96
N ARG A 50 14.19 -4.43 -7.41
CA ARG A 50 14.38 -3.23 -6.56
C ARG A 50 13.05 -2.64 -6.14
N GLY A 51 12.11 -2.51 -7.08
CA GLY A 51 10.78 -1.99 -6.81
C GLY A 51 10.01 -2.86 -5.83
N LEU A 52 10.08 -4.19 -5.98
CA LEU A 52 9.48 -5.13 -5.05
C LEU A 52 10.09 -4.99 -3.64
N ALA A 53 11.42 -4.91 -3.54
CA ALA A 53 12.11 -4.72 -2.26
C ALA A 53 11.69 -3.41 -1.57
N VAL A 54 11.63 -2.30 -2.32
CA VAL A 54 11.16 -1.01 -1.79
C VAL A 54 9.70 -1.09 -1.37
N HIS A 55 8.84 -1.66 -2.21
CA HIS A 55 7.43 -1.82 -1.90
C HIS A 55 7.22 -2.59 -0.59
N LEU A 56 7.91 -3.72 -0.41
CA LEU A 56 7.85 -4.50 0.81
C LEU A 56 8.39 -3.72 2.02
N ALA A 57 9.54 -3.05 1.88
CA ALA A 57 10.13 -2.26 2.96
C ALA A 57 9.20 -1.11 3.40
N VAL A 58 8.65 -0.35 2.45
CA VAL A 58 7.71 0.73 2.74
C VAL A 58 6.41 0.18 3.35
N SER A 59 5.89 -0.93 2.83
CA SER A 59 4.71 -1.58 3.41
C SER A 59 4.94 -2.06 4.84
N MET A 60 6.14 -2.57 5.14
CA MET A 60 6.51 -2.96 6.52
C MET A 60 6.58 -1.75 7.45
N LEU A 61 7.24 -0.67 7.01
CA LEU A 61 7.34 0.57 7.80
C LEU A 61 5.97 1.20 8.05
N CYS A 62 5.13 1.30 7.01
CA CYS A 62 3.78 1.81 7.13
C CYS A 62 2.92 0.92 8.04
N GLY A 63 3.03 -0.39 7.90
CA GLY A 63 2.30 -1.32 8.75
C GLY A 63 2.72 -1.26 10.20
N GLU A 64 4.02 -1.14 10.48
CA GLU A 64 4.53 -0.93 11.84
C GLU A 64 3.96 0.37 12.44
N ALA A 65 4.03 1.48 11.70
CA ALA A 65 3.46 2.75 12.13
C ALA A 65 1.95 2.64 12.39
N LEU A 66 1.19 1.93 11.55
CA LEU A 66 -0.23 1.69 11.73
C LEU A 66 -0.53 0.81 12.95
N ALA A 67 0.29 -0.21 13.21
CA ALA A 67 0.14 -1.06 14.39
C ALA A 67 0.24 -0.27 15.71
N TRP A 68 1.09 0.77 15.73
CA TRP A 68 1.26 1.65 16.89
C TRP A 68 0.22 2.76 17.01
N THR A 69 -0.36 3.20 15.87
CA THR A 69 -1.19 4.41 15.83
C THR A 69 -2.68 4.15 15.66
N LEU A 70 -3.07 2.98 15.13
CA LEU A 70 -4.48 2.69 14.91
C LEU A 70 -5.21 2.42 16.22
N PRO A 71 -6.33 3.11 16.48
CA PRO A 71 -7.18 2.82 17.63
C PRO A 71 -7.80 1.43 17.50
N ARG A 72 -7.76 0.66 18.57
CA ARG A 72 -8.44 -0.65 18.65
C ARG A 72 -9.95 -0.44 18.77
N GLY A 73 -10.73 -1.27 18.09
CA GLY A 73 -12.18 -1.27 18.19
C GLY A 73 -12.95 -0.45 17.13
N HIS A 74 -12.29 0.45 16.38
CA HIS A 74 -12.88 1.18 15.26
C HIS A 74 -11.88 1.31 14.10
N SER A 75 -11.14 0.26 13.84
CA SER A 75 -9.97 0.26 13.00
C SER A 75 -10.24 0.56 11.52
N LEU A 76 -11.41 0.16 10.98
CA LEU A 76 -11.75 0.32 9.55
C LEU A 76 -11.71 1.76 9.05
N PRO A 77 -12.46 2.73 9.64
CA PRO A 77 -12.40 4.12 9.19
C PRO A 77 -11.03 4.75 9.41
N TRP A 78 -10.35 4.39 10.49
CA TRP A 78 -8.99 4.85 10.76
C TRP A 78 -7.98 4.25 9.79
N GLY A 79 -8.10 2.96 9.47
CA GLY A 79 -7.27 2.30 8.46
C GLY A 79 -7.44 2.93 7.08
N ALA A 80 -8.69 3.20 6.66
CA ALA A 80 -8.97 3.88 5.40
C ALA A 80 -8.39 5.30 5.37
N SER A 81 -8.55 6.07 6.45
CA SER A 81 -8.01 7.44 6.57
C SER A 81 -6.47 7.45 6.56
N ALA A 82 -5.84 6.51 7.26
CA ALA A 82 -4.40 6.38 7.28
C ALA A 82 -3.86 5.94 5.91
N GLY A 83 -4.52 4.98 5.24
CA GLY A 83 -4.18 4.59 3.87
C GLY A 83 -4.31 5.77 2.89
N LEU A 84 -5.34 6.59 3.04
CA LEU A 84 -5.50 7.83 2.27
C LEU A 84 -4.32 8.78 2.50
N ALA A 85 -3.95 9.02 3.76
CA ALA A 85 -2.83 9.88 4.12
C ALA A 85 -1.49 9.36 3.53
N ILE A 86 -1.25 8.04 3.63
CA ILE A 86 -0.08 7.39 3.02
C ILE A 86 -0.09 7.59 1.50
N GLY A 87 -1.23 7.42 0.83
CA GLY A 87 -1.36 7.61 -0.61
C GLY A 87 -1.07 9.05 -1.04
N VAL A 88 -1.59 10.03 -0.31
CA VAL A 88 -1.32 11.47 -0.56
C VAL A 88 0.17 11.78 -0.36
N LEU A 89 0.80 11.23 0.68
CA LEU A 89 2.24 11.39 0.90
C LEU A 89 3.06 10.75 -0.22
N ASN A 90 2.75 9.53 -0.60
CA ASN A 90 3.50 8.80 -1.63
C ASN A 90 3.41 9.48 -2.99
N VAL A 91 2.22 9.83 -3.44
CA VAL A 91 2.03 10.41 -4.78
C VAL A 91 2.20 11.90 -4.77
N GLY A 92 1.66 12.59 -3.75
CA GLY A 92 1.66 14.05 -3.68
C GLY A 92 2.99 14.66 -3.23
N VAL A 93 3.70 14.01 -2.30
CA VAL A 93 4.96 14.54 -1.75
C VAL A 93 6.16 13.84 -2.38
N ILE A 94 6.27 12.52 -2.26
CA ILE A 94 7.40 11.76 -2.79
C ILE A 94 7.45 11.84 -4.31
N GLY A 95 6.31 11.78 -4.99
CA GLY A 95 6.22 11.95 -6.43
C GLY A 95 6.78 13.28 -6.98
N ARG A 96 6.90 14.33 -6.14
CA ARG A 96 7.54 15.58 -6.56
C ARG A 96 9.02 15.42 -6.84
N TRP A 97 9.70 14.57 -6.10
CA TRP A 97 11.15 14.32 -6.25
C TRP A 97 11.47 13.15 -7.18
N PHE A 98 10.49 12.29 -7.45
CA PHE A 98 10.67 11.10 -8.28
C PHE A 98 9.74 11.13 -9.50
N PRO A 99 10.21 11.59 -10.69
CA PRO A 99 9.40 11.70 -11.90
C PRO A 99 8.72 10.38 -12.30
N ALA A 100 9.35 9.24 -12.04
CA ALA A 100 8.79 7.92 -12.31
C ALA A 100 7.54 7.63 -11.46
N ILE A 101 7.50 8.08 -10.22
CA ILE A 101 6.34 7.96 -9.32
C ILE A 101 5.26 8.97 -9.73
N ARG A 102 5.67 10.20 -10.05
CA ARG A 102 4.74 11.26 -10.51
C ARG A 102 3.98 10.89 -11.77
N GLY A 103 4.58 10.08 -12.65
CA GLY A 103 3.95 9.59 -13.88
C GLY A 103 2.89 8.50 -13.67
N LEU A 104 2.74 7.97 -12.45
CA LEU A 104 1.73 6.95 -12.16
C LEU A 104 0.34 7.59 -12.01
N PRO A 105 -0.74 6.89 -12.44
CA PRO A 105 -2.11 7.36 -12.28
C PRO A 105 -2.46 7.57 -10.81
N PHE A 106 -2.85 8.79 -10.43
CA PHE A 106 -3.08 9.17 -9.04
C PHE A 106 -4.20 8.36 -8.37
N GLY A 107 -5.35 8.23 -9.05
CA GLY A 107 -6.53 7.55 -8.49
C GLY A 107 -6.26 6.10 -8.08
N PRO A 108 -5.78 5.24 -9.00
CA PRO A 108 -5.43 3.86 -8.67
C PRO A 108 -4.40 3.74 -7.55
N GLN A 109 -3.35 4.58 -7.55
CA GLN A 109 -2.33 4.57 -6.50
C GLN A 109 -2.92 4.95 -5.14
N LEU A 110 -3.84 5.92 -5.11
CA LEU A 110 -4.54 6.30 -3.89
C LEU A 110 -5.42 5.15 -3.39
N ALA A 111 -6.17 4.51 -4.29
CA ALA A 111 -7.02 3.37 -3.95
C ALA A 111 -6.21 2.18 -3.41
N ASP A 112 -5.01 1.92 -3.96
CA ASP A 112 -4.11 0.88 -3.47
C ASP A 112 -3.67 1.14 -2.01
N ASN A 113 -3.34 2.39 -1.68
CA ASN A 113 -2.95 2.74 -0.32
C ASN A 113 -4.14 2.70 0.66
N VAL A 114 -5.33 3.13 0.24
CA VAL A 114 -6.57 2.99 1.05
C VAL A 114 -6.87 1.53 1.32
N MET A 115 -6.77 0.67 0.30
CA MET A 115 -6.96 -0.78 0.44
C MET A 115 -5.93 -1.38 1.41
N PHE A 116 -4.66 -0.95 1.33
CA PHE A 116 -3.63 -1.37 2.29
C PHE A 116 -4.03 -1.06 3.72
N GLY A 117 -4.47 0.18 4.00
CA GLY A 117 -4.89 0.59 5.34
C GLY A 117 -6.11 -0.20 5.85
N ILE A 118 -7.11 -0.44 4.99
CA ILE A 118 -8.30 -1.23 5.33
C ILE A 118 -7.93 -2.68 5.66
N VAL A 119 -7.18 -3.35 4.78
CA VAL A 119 -6.80 -4.76 4.96
C VAL A 119 -5.93 -4.91 6.20
N PHE A 120 -5.03 -3.96 6.44
CA PHE A 120 -4.18 -3.95 7.64
C PHE A 120 -5.02 -3.81 8.92
N ALA A 121 -5.98 -2.88 8.94
CA ALA A 121 -6.89 -2.66 10.06
C ALA A 121 -7.74 -3.91 10.38
N VAL A 122 -8.29 -4.55 9.34
CA VAL A 122 -9.04 -5.82 9.50
C VAL A 122 -8.14 -6.92 10.08
N ALA A 123 -6.90 -7.02 9.62
CA ALA A 123 -5.97 -8.02 10.12
C ALA A 123 -5.61 -7.81 11.60
N LEU A 124 -5.46 -6.56 12.02
CA LEU A 124 -5.25 -6.21 13.43
C LEU A 124 -6.46 -6.60 14.30
N ASP A 125 -7.67 -6.22 13.89
CA ASP A 125 -8.89 -6.57 14.63
C ASP A 125 -9.08 -8.09 14.74
N GLN A 126 -8.68 -8.85 13.75
CA GLN A 126 -8.73 -10.31 13.81
C GLN A 126 -7.70 -10.87 14.80
N GLN A 127 -6.51 -10.30 14.84
CA GLN A 127 -5.45 -10.72 15.76
C GLN A 127 -5.86 -10.47 17.21
N ASP A 128 -6.41 -9.30 17.52
CA ASP A 128 -6.89 -8.95 18.86
C ASP A 128 -8.01 -9.88 19.35
N ARG A 129 -8.86 -10.36 18.44
CA ARG A 129 -9.92 -11.34 18.79
C ARG A 129 -9.40 -12.74 19.07
N HIS A 130 -8.25 -13.13 18.53
CA HIS A 130 -7.66 -14.46 18.73
C HIS A 130 -6.72 -14.51 19.93
N ASP A 131 -6.32 -13.35 20.48
CA ASP A 131 -5.46 -13.25 21.66
C ASP A 131 -6.12 -12.37 22.76
N PRO A 132 -7.24 -12.85 23.35
CA PRO A 132 -7.99 -12.11 24.38
C PRO A 132 -7.24 -11.96 25.71
N GLY A 133 -6.05 -12.54 25.84
CA GLY A 133 -5.19 -12.45 27.04
C GLY A 133 -4.10 -11.41 26.97
N SER A 134 -4.02 -10.62 25.90
CA SER A 134 -3.07 -9.52 25.81
C SER A 134 -3.41 -8.43 26.84
N PRO A 135 -2.43 -7.91 27.61
CA PRO A 135 -2.66 -6.86 28.62
C PRO A 135 -3.28 -5.58 28.06
N ASP A 136 -3.28 -5.40 26.73
CA ASP A 136 -3.90 -4.29 26.02
C ASP A 136 -5.40 -4.49 25.71
N SER A 137 -5.99 -5.64 26.08
CA SER A 137 -7.40 -5.97 25.84
C SER A 137 -8.33 -5.59 27.02
N LEU A 138 -7.83 -4.92 28.04
CA LEU A 138 -8.64 -4.41 29.16
C LEU A 138 -9.24 -3.05 28.80
N PRO A 139 -10.55 -2.84 29.08
CA PRO A 139 -11.28 -1.63 28.77
C PRO A 139 -10.78 -0.41 29.57
#